data_ab4310ab32bfc7d42e824d7138b86694
#
_entry.id   ab4310ab32bfc7d42e824d7138b86694
#
_cell.length_a   1.000
_cell.length_b   1.000
_cell.length_c   1.000
_cell.angle_alpha   90.00
_cell.angle_beta   90.00
_cell.angle_gamma   90.00
#
_symmetry.space_group_name_H-M   'P 1'
#
loop_
_entity.id
_entity.type
_entity.pdbx_description
1 polymer ?
#
loop_
_entity_poly.entity_id
_entity_poly.type
_entity_poly.pdbx_seq_one_letter_code
_entity_poly.pdbx_strand_id
1 'polypeptide(L)'
;MLTPNTLSEKARTVQGEMRELAASVPRQLLLDMDADRVRFPREFLQEAGRRKLLGLRFEPRFGGRGLPWTAEMVALEEIGVLGTALPCLWSLVSIVGEAIAVFGTEGQKERVLAPMLRGDLAAAEALTEPRGGSDFFAATTVARRDGDAFVINGQKRFVVGAEGADVILVYGRVEGIADPKQAMTAFLVERGEGVEVHHVYGLMGTRGGGTGRLVFKNARVPLANVLGGEAGIGRGTEVFHRMMVPERLTSAGGAVGMGRAAIEIAARYADRRHAFGEKIRRFEGVSFKIAESLTLLDAARALNHGAARAADAGEDAGVVRRLVSEAKKFATSSAWTVINHAMQILGGIGYTDIYPVERLLRDCRLITIWTGTNEIMDLVIQHEFYTQFLKEPPAGRDVEGDASGAGLADEKVYNEPEG
;
A
#
# COMPACT_ATOMS: atom_id res chain seq x y z
N MET A 1 5.86 21.96 5.48
CA MET A 1 4.95 22.09 4.33
C MET A 1 3.59 22.54 4.84
N LEU A 2 3.01 23.57 4.24
CA LEU A 2 1.69 24.05 4.64
C LEU A 2 0.64 23.04 4.18
N THR A 3 0.01 22.38 5.13
CA THR A 3 -1.14 21.51 4.81
C THR A 3 -2.31 22.42 4.46
N PRO A 4 -2.98 22.20 3.32
CA PRO A 4 -4.15 23.02 2.98
C PRO A 4 -5.20 22.99 4.08
N ASN A 5 -5.88 24.12 4.31
CA ASN A 5 -6.98 24.25 5.28
C ASN A 5 -8.21 23.39 4.92
N THR A 6 -8.07 22.48 4.00
CA THR A 6 -9.13 21.60 3.46
C THR A 6 -9.36 20.32 4.27
N LEU A 7 -8.52 20.04 5.28
CA LEU A 7 -8.72 18.89 6.15
C LEU A 7 -9.87 19.14 7.14
N SER A 8 -10.71 18.10 7.32
CA SER A 8 -11.70 18.10 8.40
C SER A 8 -11.02 18.21 9.77
N GLU A 9 -11.74 18.64 10.81
CA GLU A 9 -11.22 18.70 12.17
C GLU A 9 -10.69 17.34 12.64
N LYS A 10 -11.44 16.26 12.39
CA LYS A 10 -11.03 14.89 12.71
C LYS A 10 -9.73 14.50 12.03
N ALA A 11 -9.55 14.86 10.75
CA ALA A 11 -8.32 14.56 10.01
C ALA A 11 -7.13 15.38 10.55
N ARG A 12 -7.34 16.64 10.96
CA ARG A 12 -6.29 17.45 11.63
C ARG A 12 -5.88 16.88 12.99
N THR A 13 -6.83 16.38 13.77
CA THR A 13 -6.53 15.69 15.02
C THR A 13 -5.65 14.49 14.79
N VAL A 14 -6.03 13.61 13.85
CA VAL A 14 -5.21 12.44 13.45
C VAL A 14 -3.83 12.86 12.96
N GLN A 15 -3.74 13.94 12.20
CA GLN A 15 -2.45 14.47 11.73
C GLN A 15 -1.52 14.82 12.89
N GLY A 16 -2.04 15.51 13.91
CA GLY A 16 -1.27 15.87 15.12
C GLY A 16 -0.79 14.62 15.87
N GLU A 17 -1.72 13.71 16.16
CA GLU A 17 -1.43 12.45 16.87
C GLU A 17 -0.39 11.59 16.12
N MET A 18 -0.48 11.50 14.80
CA MET A 18 0.47 10.74 14.00
C MET A 18 1.85 11.40 13.89
N ARG A 19 1.91 12.73 13.89
CA ARG A 19 3.18 13.47 14.00
C ARG A 19 3.87 13.20 15.34
N GLU A 20 3.10 13.17 16.43
CA GLU A 20 3.63 12.84 17.75
C GLU A 20 4.13 11.39 17.79
N LEU A 21 3.40 10.43 17.19
CA LEU A 21 3.85 9.06 17.06
C LEU A 21 5.15 9.00 16.25
N ALA A 22 5.22 9.63 15.09
CA ALA A 22 6.41 9.66 14.25
C ALA A 22 7.61 10.29 14.98
N ALA A 23 7.38 11.40 15.71
CA ALA A 23 8.42 12.07 16.50
C ALA A 23 8.90 11.24 17.69
N SER A 24 8.07 10.34 18.23
CA SER A 24 8.44 9.47 19.36
C SER A 24 9.28 8.26 18.94
N VAL A 25 9.37 7.95 17.65
CA VAL A 25 10.21 6.84 17.15
C VAL A 25 11.69 7.17 17.37
N PRO A 26 12.44 6.35 18.14
CA PRO A 26 13.84 6.63 18.39
C PRO A 26 14.67 6.60 17.09
N ARG A 27 15.55 7.58 16.91
CA ARG A 27 16.50 7.59 15.78
C ARG A 27 17.29 6.27 15.71
N GLN A 28 17.72 5.75 16.86
CA GLN A 28 18.51 4.52 16.92
C GLN A 28 17.73 3.33 16.35
N LEU A 29 16.43 3.24 16.57
CA LEU A 29 15.60 2.19 15.97
C LEU A 29 15.71 2.20 14.45
N LEU A 30 15.59 3.38 13.80
CA LEU A 30 15.68 3.49 12.35
C LEU A 30 17.07 3.08 11.81
N LEU A 31 18.14 3.40 12.54
CA LEU A 31 19.50 2.99 12.21
C LEU A 31 19.72 1.48 12.39
N ASP A 32 19.13 0.90 13.43
CA ASP A 32 19.22 -0.54 13.71
C ASP A 32 18.40 -1.34 12.70
N MET A 33 17.26 -0.83 12.26
CA MET A 33 16.48 -1.42 11.17
C MET A 33 17.26 -1.39 9.85
N ASP A 34 17.83 -0.24 9.48
CA ASP A 34 18.61 -0.11 8.23
C ASP A 34 19.87 -0.99 8.23
N ALA A 35 20.44 -1.25 9.40
CA ALA A 35 21.58 -2.15 9.57
C ALA A 35 21.20 -3.63 9.77
N ASP A 36 19.94 -4.02 9.60
CA ASP A 36 19.38 -5.37 9.82
C ASP A 36 19.58 -5.91 11.24
N ARG A 37 19.83 -5.04 12.23
CA ARG A 37 19.91 -5.43 13.66
C ARG A 37 18.52 -5.60 14.28
N VAL A 38 17.54 -4.82 13.83
CA VAL A 38 16.13 -4.98 14.18
C VAL A 38 15.36 -5.29 12.91
N ARG A 39 14.76 -6.47 12.82
CA ARG A 39 14.07 -6.94 11.62
C ARG A 39 12.55 -6.83 11.72
N PHE A 40 12.00 -6.73 12.92
CA PHE A 40 10.56 -6.55 13.14
C PHE A 40 10.31 -5.76 14.43
N PRO A 41 10.13 -4.44 14.36
CA PRO A 41 9.93 -3.56 15.52
C PRO A 41 8.49 -3.64 16.03
N ARG A 42 8.13 -4.72 16.74
CA ARG A 42 6.80 -4.95 17.31
C ARG A 42 6.35 -3.82 18.24
N GLU A 43 7.28 -3.22 18.95
CA GLU A 43 7.04 -2.11 19.88
C GLU A 43 6.40 -0.89 19.19
N PHE A 44 6.71 -0.67 17.93
CA PHE A 44 6.07 0.41 17.15
C PHE A 44 4.57 0.15 16.97
N LEU A 45 4.17 -1.09 16.65
CA LEU A 45 2.76 -1.46 16.52
C LEU A 45 2.04 -1.38 17.86
N GLN A 46 2.68 -1.86 18.93
CA GLN A 46 2.14 -1.80 20.30
C GLN A 46 1.92 -0.34 20.74
N GLU A 47 2.89 0.54 20.49
CA GLU A 47 2.77 1.96 20.80
C GLU A 47 1.66 2.63 19.99
N ALA A 48 1.56 2.36 18.69
CA ALA A 48 0.49 2.86 17.85
C ALA A 48 -0.90 2.35 18.31
N GLY A 49 -0.99 1.06 18.70
CA GLY A 49 -2.21 0.47 19.27
C GLY A 49 -2.61 1.10 20.60
N ARG A 50 -1.66 1.28 21.53
CA ARG A 50 -1.88 1.93 22.83
C ARG A 50 -2.41 3.36 22.67
N ARG A 51 -1.95 4.09 21.64
CA ARG A 51 -2.46 5.43 21.28
C ARG A 51 -3.76 5.39 20.47
N LYS A 52 -4.32 4.22 20.17
CA LYS A 52 -5.49 4.03 19.29
C LYS A 52 -5.30 4.64 17.89
N LEU A 53 -4.09 4.49 17.35
CA LEU A 53 -3.70 4.98 16.03
C LEU A 53 -3.60 3.86 15.00
N LEU A 54 -3.88 2.60 15.38
CA LEU A 54 -4.13 1.50 14.45
C LEU A 54 -5.62 1.45 14.11
N GLY A 55 -5.94 1.05 12.87
CA GLY A 55 -7.33 0.78 12.50
C GLY A 55 -8.25 1.98 12.56
N LEU A 56 -7.81 3.16 12.11
CA LEU A 56 -8.57 4.41 12.19
C LEU A 56 -9.98 4.30 11.58
N ARG A 57 -10.16 3.47 10.54
CA ARG A 57 -11.41 3.30 9.78
C ARG A 57 -12.39 2.31 10.40
N PHE A 58 -11.90 1.37 11.18
CA PHE A 58 -12.71 0.24 11.65
C PHE A 58 -13.69 0.64 12.74
N GLU A 59 -14.68 -0.23 12.94
CA GLU A 59 -15.75 -0.01 13.92
C GLU A 59 -15.21 0.14 15.35
N PRO A 60 -15.76 1.08 16.13
CA PRO A 60 -15.33 1.31 17.52
C PRO A 60 -15.47 0.08 18.42
N ARG A 61 -16.46 -0.79 18.16
CA ARG A 61 -16.68 -2.02 18.97
C ARG A 61 -15.48 -2.98 18.92
N PHE A 62 -14.66 -2.92 17.84
CA PHE A 62 -13.45 -3.73 17.73
C PHE A 62 -12.18 -2.95 18.10
N GLY A 63 -12.31 -1.69 18.50
CA GLY A 63 -11.19 -0.82 18.89
C GLY A 63 -10.77 0.18 17.81
N GLY A 64 -11.46 0.25 16.67
CA GLY A 64 -11.26 1.27 15.65
C GLY A 64 -11.86 2.63 16.04
N ARG A 65 -11.74 3.64 15.15
CA ARG A 65 -12.23 5.00 15.40
C ARG A 65 -13.38 5.41 14.47
N GLY A 66 -13.78 4.58 13.50
CA GLY A 66 -14.85 4.86 12.55
C GLY A 66 -14.59 6.11 11.69
N LEU A 67 -13.33 6.39 11.38
CA LEU A 67 -12.92 7.54 10.59
C LEU A 67 -12.92 7.19 9.09
N PRO A 68 -13.00 8.19 8.20
CA PRO A 68 -12.95 7.96 6.76
C PRO A 68 -11.54 7.59 6.28
N TRP A 69 -11.45 7.05 5.05
CA TRP A 69 -10.19 6.77 4.34
C TRP A 69 -9.27 7.99 4.28
N THR A 70 -9.84 9.18 4.11
CA THR A 70 -9.06 10.42 4.07
C THR A 70 -8.27 10.67 5.35
N ALA A 71 -8.78 10.29 6.52
CA ALA A 71 -8.03 10.38 7.77
C ALA A 71 -6.85 9.41 7.82
N GLU A 72 -7.02 8.21 7.26
CA GLU A 72 -5.95 7.21 7.15
C GLU A 72 -4.85 7.66 6.18
N MET A 73 -5.21 8.32 5.07
CA MET A 73 -4.22 8.89 4.14
C MET A 73 -3.37 9.98 4.79
N VAL A 74 -3.99 10.84 5.60
CA VAL A 74 -3.28 11.84 6.41
C VAL A 74 -2.32 11.17 7.40
N ALA A 75 -2.77 10.11 8.07
CA ALA A 75 -1.94 9.34 8.99
C ALA A 75 -0.69 8.79 8.30
N LEU A 76 -0.87 8.17 7.13
CA LEU A 76 0.23 7.58 6.36
C LEU A 76 1.21 8.61 5.83
N GLU A 77 0.75 9.78 5.42
CA GLU A 77 1.65 10.86 5.05
C GLU A 77 2.53 11.30 6.23
N GLU A 78 2.00 11.31 7.45
CA GLU A 78 2.78 11.73 8.61
C GLU A 78 3.81 10.68 9.05
N ILE A 79 3.48 9.38 9.03
CA ILE A 79 4.46 8.33 9.35
C ILE A 79 5.37 7.97 8.18
N GLY A 80 5.00 8.30 6.95
CA GLY A 80 5.82 8.11 5.75
C GLY A 80 7.18 8.80 5.81
N VAL A 81 7.32 9.85 6.64
CA VAL A 81 8.60 10.52 6.87
C VAL A 81 9.67 9.62 7.50
N LEU A 82 9.27 8.50 8.10
CA LEU A 82 10.17 7.51 8.71
C LEU A 82 10.83 6.55 7.69
N GLY A 83 10.41 6.61 6.43
CA GLY A 83 10.78 5.65 5.38
C GLY A 83 9.62 4.74 5.03
N THR A 84 9.90 3.49 4.62
CA THR A 84 8.85 2.57 4.12
C THR A 84 8.49 1.47 5.12
N ALA A 85 9.43 0.96 5.91
CA ALA A 85 9.20 -0.24 6.73
C ALA A 85 8.13 -0.04 7.81
N LEU A 86 8.23 1.00 8.64
CA LEU A 86 7.25 1.27 9.70
C LEU A 86 5.86 1.61 9.14
N PRO A 87 5.71 2.49 8.13
CA PRO A 87 4.42 2.71 7.47
C PRO A 87 3.83 1.44 6.87
N CYS A 88 4.65 0.54 6.31
CA CYS A 88 4.18 -0.72 5.76
C CYS A 88 3.63 -1.65 6.86
N LEU A 89 4.35 -1.82 7.97
CA LEU A 89 3.87 -2.60 9.11
C LEU A 89 2.56 -2.02 9.68
N TRP A 90 2.44 -0.70 9.76
CA TRP A 90 1.21 -0.03 10.13
C TRP A 90 0.09 -0.29 9.11
N SER A 91 0.40 -0.24 7.80
CA SER A 91 -0.55 -0.48 6.72
C SER A 91 -1.09 -1.91 6.69
N LEU A 92 -0.31 -2.91 7.13
CA LEU A 92 -0.78 -4.29 7.23
C LEU A 92 -2.01 -4.42 8.14
N VAL A 93 -2.14 -3.56 9.16
CA VAL A 93 -3.35 -3.52 10.00
C VAL A 93 -4.55 -3.00 9.20
N SER A 94 -4.36 -1.99 8.34
CA SER A 94 -5.40 -1.52 7.42
C SER A 94 -5.75 -2.59 6.38
N ILE A 95 -4.75 -3.22 5.80
CA ILE A 95 -4.86 -4.20 4.72
C ILE A 95 -5.56 -5.48 5.23
N VAL A 96 -4.95 -6.21 6.13
CA VAL A 96 -5.51 -7.46 6.67
C VAL A 96 -6.80 -7.19 7.45
N GLY A 97 -6.86 -6.05 8.14
CA GLY A 97 -8.06 -5.60 8.84
C GLY A 97 -9.25 -5.41 7.91
N GLU A 98 -9.07 -4.84 6.70
CA GLU A 98 -10.14 -4.69 5.70
C GLU A 98 -10.67 -6.07 5.27
N ALA A 99 -9.78 -7.04 5.01
CA ALA A 99 -10.20 -8.40 4.66
C ALA A 99 -11.09 -9.01 5.76
N ILE A 100 -10.67 -8.88 7.03
CA ILE A 100 -11.41 -9.45 8.16
C ILE A 100 -12.69 -8.66 8.42
N ALA A 101 -12.66 -7.33 8.33
CA ALA A 101 -13.84 -6.51 8.60
C ALA A 101 -14.95 -6.75 7.58
N VAL A 102 -14.62 -6.95 6.30
CA VAL A 102 -15.60 -7.13 5.21
C VAL A 102 -16.03 -8.58 5.07
N PHE A 103 -15.09 -9.52 5.12
CA PHE A 103 -15.36 -10.94 4.80
C PHE A 103 -15.34 -11.87 6.01
N GLY A 104 -14.77 -11.44 7.12
CA GLY A 104 -14.62 -12.25 8.32
C GLY A 104 -15.93 -12.48 9.08
N THR A 105 -16.01 -13.62 9.74
CA THR A 105 -17.08 -13.88 10.74
C THR A 105 -16.90 -13.00 11.98
N GLU A 106 -17.96 -12.82 12.78
CA GLU A 106 -17.86 -12.05 14.03
C GLU A 106 -16.76 -12.64 14.95
N GLY A 107 -16.67 -13.98 15.06
CA GLY A 107 -15.63 -14.62 15.85
C GLY A 107 -14.21 -14.34 15.31
N GLN A 108 -14.02 -14.18 14.00
CA GLN A 108 -12.73 -13.78 13.41
C GLN A 108 -12.42 -12.31 13.70
N LYS A 109 -13.43 -11.43 13.66
CA LYS A 109 -13.26 -10.01 14.02
C LYS A 109 -12.87 -9.86 15.50
N GLU A 110 -13.51 -10.59 16.39
CA GLU A 110 -13.19 -10.56 17.83
C GLU A 110 -11.80 -11.15 18.13
N ARG A 111 -11.47 -12.29 17.52
CA ARG A 111 -10.25 -13.03 17.80
C ARG A 111 -9.00 -12.45 17.12
N VAL A 112 -9.13 -11.85 15.93
CA VAL A 112 -8.00 -11.38 15.13
C VAL A 112 -8.03 -9.87 14.95
N LEU A 113 -9.13 -9.29 14.44
CA LEU A 113 -9.18 -7.85 14.15
C LEU A 113 -9.01 -7.01 15.41
N ALA A 114 -9.80 -7.27 16.44
CA ALA A 114 -9.74 -6.47 17.66
C ALA A 114 -8.35 -6.48 18.34
N PRO A 115 -7.65 -7.62 18.52
CA PRO A 115 -6.26 -7.62 19.00
C PRO A 115 -5.28 -6.90 18.08
N MET A 116 -5.45 -7.01 16.74
CA MET A 116 -4.63 -6.24 15.79
C MET A 116 -4.76 -4.73 16.02
N LEU A 117 -6.00 -4.23 16.19
CA LEU A 117 -6.24 -2.80 16.40
C LEU A 117 -5.68 -2.28 17.72
N ARG A 118 -5.51 -3.15 18.72
CA ARG A 118 -4.84 -2.81 19.98
C ARG A 118 -3.31 -2.93 19.92
N GLY A 119 -2.76 -3.49 18.83
CA GLY A 119 -1.31 -3.77 18.71
C GLY A 119 -0.85 -5.02 19.48
N ASP A 120 -1.78 -5.84 19.97
CA ASP A 120 -1.49 -7.09 20.68
C ASP A 120 -1.08 -8.21 19.70
N LEU A 121 -1.62 -8.14 18.47
CA LEU A 121 -1.40 -9.10 17.40
C LEU A 121 -0.87 -8.41 16.16
N ALA A 122 0.19 -8.94 15.56
CA ALA A 122 0.72 -8.49 14.29
C ALA A 122 0.27 -9.42 13.16
N ALA A 123 -0.10 -8.84 12.02
CA ALA A 123 -0.50 -9.60 10.85
C ALA A 123 0.43 -9.36 9.66
N ALA A 124 0.45 -10.34 8.75
CA ALA A 124 1.09 -10.26 7.44
C ALA A 124 0.12 -10.70 6.35
N GLU A 125 0.38 -10.28 5.12
CA GLU A 125 -0.33 -10.76 3.94
C GLU A 125 0.62 -11.50 3.00
N ALA A 126 0.21 -12.67 2.53
CA ALA A 126 1.03 -13.58 1.75
C ALA A 126 0.35 -13.90 0.39
N LEU A 127 0.65 -13.07 -0.61
CA LEU A 127 0.13 -13.15 -1.98
C LEU A 127 1.12 -13.84 -2.92
N THR A 128 2.29 -13.22 -3.08
CA THR A 128 3.28 -13.51 -4.12
C THR A 128 3.93 -14.89 -3.96
N GLU A 129 4.09 -15.59 -5.08
CA GLU A 129 4.76 -16.88 -5.17
C GLU A 129 5.92 -16.84 -6.17
N PRO A 130 6.79 -17.87 -6.25
CA PRO A 130 7.87 -17.92 -7.22
C PRO A 130 7.42 -17.77 -8.69
N ARG A 131 6.19 -18.17 -9.01
CA ARG A 131 5.61 -18.10 -10.36
C ARG A 131 4.54 -17.04 -10.55
N GLY A 132 4.09 -16.37 -9.47
CA GLY A 132 2.99 -15.44 -9.52
C GLY A 132 3.23 -14.23 -8.62
N GLY A 133 3.57 -13.08 -9.21
CA GLY A 133 3.53 -11.77 -8.58
C GLY A 133 2.42 -10.96 -9.25
N SER A 134 2.71 -10.27 -10.35
CA SER A 134 1.70 -9.59 -11.17
C SER A 134 0.61 -10.54 -11.69
N ASP A 135 0.97 -11.78 -12.00
CA ASP A 135 0.04 -12.86 -12.29
C ASP A 135 -0.36 -13.59 -11.00
N PHE A 136 -1.26 -12.98 -10.24
CA PHE A 136 -1.76 -13.53 -8.96
C PHE A 136 -2.46 -14.89 -9.14
N PHE A 137 -3.16 -15.08 -10.24
CA PHE A 137 -3.92 -16.32 -10.50
C PHE A 137 -3.06 -17.52 -10.93
N ALA A 138 -1.76 -17.31 -11.20
CA ALA A 138 -0.80 -18.40 -11.37
C ALA A 138 -0.30 -19.00 -10.04
N ALA A 139 -0.91 -18.65 -8.91
CA ALA A 139 -0.57 -19.19 -7.60
C ALA A 139 -0.65 -20.73 -7.58
N THR A 140 0.34 -21.35 -6.94
CA THR A 140 0.51 -22.80 -6.84
C THR A 140 0.37 -23.35 -5.42
N THR A 141 0.19 -22.49 -4.41
CA THR A 141 -0.13 -22.91 -3.05
C THR A 141 -1.50 -23.60 -3.05
N VAL A 142 -1.55 -24.81 -2.53
CA VAL A 142 -2.73 -25.68 -2.55
C VAL A 142 -3.25 -25.89 -1.14
N ALA A 143 -4.57 -25.90 -0.99
CA ALA A 143 -5.28 -26.22 0.23
C ALA A 143 -6.19 -27.45 -0.01
N ARG A 144 -5.84 -28.58 0.58
CA ARG A 144 -6.64 -29.80 0.52
C ARG A 144 -7.54 -29.88 1.76
N ARG A 145 -8.82 -30.08 1.56
CA ARG A 145 -9.76 -30.28 2.67
C ARG A 145 -9.49 -31.61 3.39
N ASP A 146 -9.50 -31.56 4.72
CA ASP A 146 -9.32 -32.71 5.60
C ASP A 146 -10.25 -32.59 6.80
N GLY A 147 -11.49 -33.07 6.64
CA GLY A 147 -12.57 -32.96 7.61
C GLY A 147 -12.95 -31.49 7.87
N ASP A 148 -12.74 -31.05 9.09
CA ASP A 148 -13.00 -29.70 9.61
C ASP A 148 -11.81 -28.74 9.47
N ALA A 149 -10.83 -29.10 8.64
CA ALA A 149 -9.63 -28.32 8.41
C ALA A 149 -9.20 -28.36 6.94
N PHE A 150 -8.21 -27.52 6.63
CA PHE A 150 -7.45 -27.57 5.39
C PHE A 150 -5.99 -27.87 5.69
N VAL A 151 -5.34 -28.63 4.82
CA VAL A 151 -3.91 -28.90 4.82
C VAL A 151 -3.30 -28.07 3.70
N ILE A 152 -2.51 -27.07 4.05
CA ILE A 152 -1.89 -26.13 3.09
C ILE A 152 -0.47 -26.57 2.79
N ASN A 153 -0.15 -26.62 1.50
CA ASN A 153 1.19 -26.87 0.98
C ASN A 153 1.54 -25.83 -0.09
N GLY A 154 2.73 -25.25 0.01
CA GLY A 154 3.20 -24.25 -0.94
C GLY A 154 4.21 -23.29 -0.35
N GLN A 155 4.38 -22.16 -1.01
CA GLN A 155 5.34 -21.15 -0.56
C GLN A 155 4.92 -19.75 -1.00
N LYS A 156 5.25 -18.76 -0.16
CA LYS A 156 5.02 -17.35 -0.45
C LYS A 156 6.32 -16.57 -0.35
N ARG A 157 6.48 -15.55 -1.21
CA ARG A 157 7.67 -14.71 -1.30
C ARG A 157 7.38 -13.28 -0.95
N PHE A 158 8.41 -12.57 -0.50
CA PHE A 158 8.38 -11.13 -0.23
C PHE A 158 7.27 -10.74 0.74
N VAL A 159 6.96 -11.62 1.68
CA VAL A 159 5.94 -11.39 2.70
C VAL A 159 6.50 -10.44 3.75
N VAL A 160 6.02 -9.19 3.77
CA VAL A 160 6.37 -8.23 4.82
C VAL A 160 5.74 -8.70 6.13
N GLY A 161 6.50 -8.63 7.21
CA GLY A 161 6.09 -9.18 8.50
C GLY A 161 6.28 -10.70 8.64
N ALA A 162 6.82 -11.40 7.64
CA ALA A 162 7.02 -12.85 7.70
C ALA A 162 7.74 -13.30 8.97
N GLU A 163 8.71 -12.53 9.47
CA GLU A 163 9.49 -12.89 10.66
C GLU A 163 8.72 -12.68 11.97
N GLY A 164 7.86 -11.67 12.04
CA GLY A 164 7.25 -11.21 13.29
C GLY A 164 5.73 -11.30 13.39
N ALA A 165 4.99 -11.58 12.30
CA ALA A 165 3.54 -11.66 12.34
C ALA A 165 3.05 -12.90 13.11
N ASP A 166 1.97 -12.77 13.85
CA ASP A 166 1.30 -13.85 14.60
C ASP A 166 0.27 -14.57 13.70
N VAL A 167 -0.40 -13.81 12.83
CA VAL A 167 -1.38 -14.29 11.85
C VAL A 167 -0.99 -13.83 10.46
N ILE A 168 -1.17 -14.72 9.49
CA ILE A 168 -0.85 -14.46 8.08
C ILE A 168 -2.09 -14.69 7.24
N LEU A 169 -2.53 -13.68 6.49
CA LEU A 169 -3.56 -13.82 5.47
C LEU A 169 -2.93 -14.48 4.25
N VAL A 170 -3.24 -15.75 4.01
CA VAL A 170 -2.67 -16.58 2.94
C VAL A 170 -3.72 -16.88 1.89
N TYR A 171 -3.38 -16.67 0.62
CA TYR A 171 -4.21 -17.09 -0.50
C TYR A 171 -3.72 -18.42 -1.05
N GLY A 172 -4.62 -19.41 -1.14
CA GLY A 172 -4.35 -20.74 -1.66
C GLY A 172 -5.49 -21.26 -2.51
N ARG A 173 -5.19 -22.19 -3.41
CA ARG A 173 -6.17 -22.85 -4.28
C ARG A 173 -6.73 -24.08 -3.59
N VAL A 174 -8.04 -24.15 -3.43
CA VAL A 174 -8.70 -25.34 -2.90
C VAL A 174 -8.71 -26.44 -3.97
N GLU A 175 -8.25 -27.62 -3.60
CA GLU A 175 -8.25 -28.81 -4.49
C GLU A 175 -9.68 -29.19 -4.90
N GLY A 176 -9.80 -29.69 -6.13
CA GLY A 176 -11.08 -30.16 -6.69
C GLY A 176 -11.92 -29.08 -7.35
N ILE A 177 -11.53 -27.80 -7.28
CA ILE A 177 -12.17 -26.69 -7.99
C ILE A 177 -11.35 -26.38 -9.25
N ALA A 178 -11.95 -26.59 -10.44
CA ALA A 178 -11.23 -26.49 -11.72
C ALA A 178 -10.89 -25.05 -12.11
N ASP A 179 -11.80 -24.10 -11.91
CA ASP A 179 -11.55 -22.67 -12.21
C ASP A 179 -10.58 -22.05 -11.20
N PRO A 180 -9.40 -21.58 -11.62
CA PRO A 180 -8.41 -20.99 -10.73
C PRO A 180 -8.93 -19.80 -9.91
N LYS A 181 -9.86 -19.01 -10.47
CA LYS A 181 -10.45 -17.85 -9.79
C LYS A 181 -11.42 -18.28 -8.69
N GLN A 182 -12.21 -19.32 -8.95
CA GLN A 182 -13.15 -19.88 -7.98
C GLN A 182 -12.43 -20.79 -6.96
N ALA A 183 -11.30 -21.39 -7.30
CA ALA A 183 -10.48 -22.17 -6.38
C ALA A 183 -9.78 -21.29 -5.33
N MET A 184 -9.55 -20.00 -5.64
CA MET A 184 -8.83 -19.10 -4.74
C MET A 184 -9.61 -18.84 -3.46
N THR A 185 -8.96 -19.11 -2.33
CA THR A 185 -9.53 -18.97 -0.98
C THR A 185 -8.51 -18.27 -0.08
N ALA A 186 -9.00 -17.42 0.82
CA ALA A 186 -8.18 -16.71 1.78
C ALA A 186 -8.26 -17.40 3.16
N PHE A 187 -7.11 -17.58 3.79
CA PHE A 187 -6.96 -18.28 5.06
C PHE A 187 -6.25 -17.38 6.08
N LEU A 188 -6.72 -17.34 7.31
CA LEU A 188 -6.04 -16.75 8.46
C LEU A 188 -5.14 -17.85 9.08
N VAL A 189 -3.88 -17.88 8.67
CA VAL A 189 -2.93 -18.90 9.10
C VAL A 189 -2.16 -18.38 10.31
N GLU A 190 -2.32 -19.05 11.45
CA GLU A 190 -1.55 -18.78 12.66
C GLU A 190 -0.18 -19.46 12.56
N ARG A 191 0.81 -18.93 13.28
CA ARG A 191 2.09 -19.60 13.38
C ARG A 191 1.96 -20.92 14.12
N GLY A 192 2.63 -21.94 13.60
CA GLY A 192 2.56 -23.26 14.19
C GLY A 192 3.28 -24.30 13.35
N GLU A 193 2.99 -25.56 13.61
CA GLU A 193 3.54 -26.68 12.87
C GLU A 193 3.19 -26.57 11.38
N GLY A 194 4.18 -26.81 10.53
CA GLY A 194 4.04 -26.71 9.07
C GLY A 194 4.15 -25.29 8.50
N VAL A 195 4.32 -24.26 9.32
CA VAL A 195 4.53 -22.85 8.87
C VAL A 195 5.96 -22.44 9.17
N GLU A 196 6.78 -22.36 8.13
CA GLU A 196 8.21 -22.07 8.23
C GLU A 196 8.56 -20.71 7.63
N VAL A 197 9.28 -19.88 8.37
CA VAL A 197 10.04 -18.75 7.79
C VAL A 197 11.34 -19.30 7.23
N HIS A 198 11.35 -19.59 5.93
CA HIS A 198 12.50 -20.26 5.30
C HIS A 198 13.75 -19.37 5.30
N HIS A 199 13.59 -18.07 5.03
CA HIS A 199 14.61 -17.05 5.22
C HIS A 199 14.00 -15.65 5.18
N VAL A 200 14.70 -14.67 5.73
CA VAL A 200 14.42 -13.25 5.61
C VAL A 200 15.37 -12.68 4.57
N TYR A 201 14.83 -11.91 3.62
CA TYR A 201 15.61 -11.38 2.50
C TYR A 201 16.51 -10.22 2.92
N GLY A 202 17.75 -10.20 2.42
CA GLY A 202 18.55 -8.99 2.37
C GLY A 202 17.99 -8.05 1.32
N LEU A 203 17.47 -6.90 1.74
CA LEU A 203 16.80 -5.94 0.87
C LEU A 203 17.66 -4.70 0.59
N MET A 204 17.44 -4.07 -0.55
CA MET A 204 18.04 -2.77 -0.89
C MET A 204 17.63 -1.68 0.11
N GLY A 205 16.33 -1.59 0.41
CA GLY A 205 15.69 -0.70 1.38
C GLY A 205 14.55 -1.41 2.08
N THR A 206 13.68 -0.69 2.79
CA THR A 206 12.54 -1.24 3.54
C THR A 206 12.99 -2.28 4.60
N ARG A 207 14.20 -2.10 5.09
CA ARG A 207 14.78 -2.96 6.12
C ARG A 207 14.06 -2.74 7.45
N GLY A 208 13.94 -3.79 8.24
CA GLY A 208 13.15 -3.78 9.47
C GLY A 208 11.68 -4.17 9.29
N GLY A 209 11.25 -4.49 8.05
CA GLY A 209 9.91 -5.02 7.79
C GLY A 209 9.77 -6.54 7.96
N GLY A 210 10.87 -7.25 8.31
CA GLY A 210 10.86 -8.72 8.47
C GLY A 210 10.41 -9.47 7.21
N THR A 211 10.77 -8.95 6.03
CA THR A 211 10.30 -9.48 4.76
C THR A 211 10.95 -10.82 4.44
N GLY A 212 10.15 -11.87 4.34
CA GLY A 212 10.66 -13.22 4.20
C GLY A 212 9.96 -14.07 3.17
N ARG A 213 10.49 -15.30 3.06
CA ARG A 213 9.86 -16.40 2.34
C ARG A 213 9.22 -17.34 3.35
N LEU A 214 7.92 -17.58 3.17
CA LEU A 214 7.17 -18.56 3.93
C LEU A 214 7.06 -19.86 3.13
N VAL A 215 7.18 -20.99 3.83
CA VAL A 215 6.96 -22.32 3.30
C VAL A 215 5.93 -23.02 4.17
N PHE A 216 4.91 -23.56 3.52
CA PHE A 216 3.85 -24.35 4.15
C PHE A 216 4.09 -25.82 3.81
N LYS A 217 4.27 -26.65 4.85
CA LYS A 217 4.50 -28.10 4.74
C LYS A 217 3.44 -28.82 5.59
N ASN A 218 2.36 -29.23 4.95
CA ASN A 218 1.22 -29.84 5.64
C ASN A 218 0.67 -28.96 6.78
N ALA A 219 0.69 -27.63 6.59
CA ALA A 219 0.17 -26.70 7.58
C ALA A 219 -1.33 -26.90 7.76
N ARG A 220 -1.75 -27.34 8.95
CA ARG A 220 -3.15 -27.60 9.25
C ARG A 220 -3.85 -26.33 9.69
N VAL A 221 -4.87 -25.94 8.95
CA VAL A 221 -5.63 -24.70 9.17
C VAL A 221 -7.09 -25.08 9.41
N PRO A 222 -7.65 -24.84 10.61
CA PRO A 222 -9.05 -25.12 10.90
C PRO A 222 -10.00 -24.41 9.94
N LEU A 223 -11.15 -25.00 9.65
CA LEU A 223 -12.20 -24.38 8.83
C LEU A 223 -12.63 -23.02 9.38
N ALA A 224 -12.64 -22.86 10.70
CA ALA A 224 -12.91 -21.60 11.37
C ALA A 224 -11.88 -20.48 11.03
N ASN A 225 -10.75 -20.83 10.44
CA ASN A 225 -9.69 -19.91 9.98
C ASN A 225 -9.72 -19.68 8.45
N VAL A 226 -10.63 -20.31 7.69
CA VAL A 226 -11.00 -19.80 6.37
C VAL A 226 -11.66 -18.44 6.57
N LEU A 227 -11.21 -17.42 5.87
CA LEU A 227 -11.79 -16.08 5.99
C LEU A 227 -13.28 -16.14 5.57
N GLY A 228 -14.18 -15.84 6.50
CA GLY A 228 -15.62 -16.01 6.31
C GLY A 228 -16.14 -17.42 6.61
N GLY A 229 -15.31 -18.32 7.12
CA GLY A 229 -15.68 -19.71 7.42
C GLY A 229 -16.00 -20.53 6.17
N GLU A 230 -16.92 -21.48 6.25
CA GLU A 230 -17.34 -22.32 5.11
C GLU A 230 -17.80 -21.48 3.89
N ALA A 231 -18.54 -20.40 4.13
CA ALA A 231 -19.02 -19.50 3.08
C ALA A 231 -17.90 -18.69 2.39
N GLY A 232 -16.72 -18.66 2.96
CA GLY A 232 -15.55 -17.99 2.41
C GLY A 232 -14.75 -18.83 1.41
N ILE A 233 -15.03 -20.12 1.30
CA ILE A 233 -14.37 -21.00 0.34
C ILE A 233 -14.68 -20.53 -1.10
N GLY A 234 -13.61 -20.36 -1.92
CA GLY A 234 -13.74 -19.89 -3.29
C GLY A 234 -13.89 -18.37 -3.45
N ARG A 235 -13.91 -17.59 -2.37
CA ARG A 235 -14.08 -16.13 -2.42
C ARG A 235 -12.75 -15.35 -2.36
N GLY A 236 -11.62 -16.02 -2.43
CA GLY A 236 -10.31 -15.36 -2.38
C GLY A 236 -10.07 -14.32 -3.47
N THR A 237 -10.68 -14.48 -4.66
CA THR A 237 -10.65 -13.48 -5.73
C THR A 237 -11.34 -12.17 -5.32
N GLU A 238 -12.49 -12.24 -4.67
CA GLU A 238 -13.21 -11.06 -4.17
C GLU A 238 -12.39 -10.37 -3.07
N VAL A 239 -11.85 -11.15 -2.14
CA VAL A 239 -10.96 -10.65 -1.08
C VAL A 239 -9.78 -9.92 -1.71
N PHE A 240 -9.05 -10.53 -2.66
CA PHE A 240 -7.93 -9.92 -3.35
C PHE A 240 -8.30 -8.58 -4.00
N HIS A 241 -9.39 -8.51 -4.76
CA HIS A 241 -9.80 -7.25 -5.39
C HIS A 241 -10.11 -6.16 -4.35
N ARG A 242 -10.76 -6.51 -3.25
CA ARG A 242 -11.04 -5.56 -2.17
C ARG A 242 -9.77 -5.08 -1.49
N MET A 243 -8.81 -5.98 -1.26
CA MET A 243 -7.52 -5.66 -0.62
C MET A 243 -6.68 -4.69 -1.42
N MET A 244 -6.81 -4.65 -2.75
CA MET A 244 -6.09 -3.70 -3.59
C MET A 244 -6.45 -2.25 -3.31
N VAL A 245 -7.56 -1.96 -2.63
CA VAL A 245 -7.92 -0.58 -2.23
C VAL A 245 -6.99 -0.07 -1.12
N PRO A 246 -6.95 -0.68 0.09
CA PRO A 246 -6.00 -0.28 1.13
C PRO A 246 -4.54 -0.37 0.68
N GLU A 247 -4.16 -1.42 -0.05
CA GLU A 247 -2.82 -1.62 -0.58
C GLU A 247 -2.30 -0.40 -1.38
N ARG A 248 -3.10 0.11 -2.28
CA ARG A 248 -2.73 1.21 -3.18
C ARG A 248 -2.82 2.56 -2.49
N LEU A 249 -3.88 2.80 -1.73
CA LEU A 249 -4.06 4.05 -0.98
C LEU A 249 -2.93 4.25 0.04
N THR A 250 -2.61 3.21 0.82
CA THR A 250 -1.55 3.29 1.83
C THR A 250 -0.17 3.49 1.20
N SER A 251 0.10 2.82 0.07
CA SER A 251 1.33 3.03 -0.71
C SER A 251 1.46 4.48 -1.20
N ALA A 252 0.36 5.08 -1.69
CA ALA A 252 0.35 6.47 -2.14
C ALA A 252 0.56 7.46 -0.97
N GLY A 253 -0.10 7.26 0.17
CA GLY A 253 0.05 8.11 1.35
C GLY A 253 1.47 8.09 1.91
N GLY A 254 2.06 6.89 2.07
CA GLY A 254 3.44 6.71 2.51
C GLY A 254 4.46 7.35 1.55
N ALA A 255 4.22 7.26 0.24
CA ALA A 255 5.06 7.88 -0.79
C ALA A 255 5.11 9.41 -0.66
N VAL A 256 3.96 10.06 -0.46
CA VAL A 256 3.88 11.52 -0.26
C VAL A 256 4.68 11.92 0.99
N GLY A 257 4.53 11.20 2.10
CA GLY A 257 5.27 11.46 3.33
C GLY A 257 6.79 11.33 3.16
N MET A 258 7.24 10.30 2.48
CA MET A 258 8.66 10.05 2.21
C MET A 258 9.27 11.15 1.31
N GLY A 259 8.57 11.52 0.23
CA GLY A 259 8.98 12.62 -0.63
C GLY A 259 9.04 13.95 0.12
N ARG A 260 8.06 14.22 1.00
CA ARG A 260 8.05 15.39 1.89
C ARG A 260 9.28 15.43 2.79
N ALA A 261 9.63 14.32 3.45
CA ALA A 261 10.81 14.26 4.31
C ALA A 261 12.09 14.61 3.53
N ALA A 262 12.27 14.05 2.35
CA ALA A 262 13.45 14.28 1.53
C ALA A 262 13.57 15.74 1.10
N ILE A 263 12.48 16.33 0.57
CA ILE A 263 12.55 17.71 0.07
C ILE A 263 12.68 18.75 1.19
N GLU A 264 12.12 18.49 2.38
CA GLU A 264 12.33 19.35 3.55
C GLU A 264 13.79 19.35 4.03
N ILE A 265 14.46 18.20 4.00
CA ILE A 265 15.90 18.10 4.28
C ILE A 265 16.67 18.92 3.26
N ALA A 266 16.41 18.73 1.96
CA ALA A 266 17.08 19.43 0.88
C ALA A 266 16.87 20.95 0.93
N ALA A 267 15.66 21.40 1.23
CA ALA A 267 15.34 22.82 1.36
C ALA A 267 16.12 23.48 2.52
N ARG A 268 16.16 22.84 3.70
CA ARG A 268 16.95 23.32 4.84
C ARG A 268 18.45 23.31 4.54
N TYR A 269 18.93 22.31 3.83
CA TYR A 269 20.33 22.26 3.39
C TYR A 269 20.65 23.40 2.41
N ALA A 270 19.80 23.62 1.41
CA ALA A 270 20.00 24.66 0.40
C ALA A 270 19.99 26.08 0.98
N ASP A 271 19.27 26.30 2.10
CA ASP A 271 19.31 27.60 2.82
C ASP A 271 20.57 27.78 3.65
N ARG A 272 21.25 26.71 4.04
CA ARG A 272 22.47 26.80 4.87
C ARG A 272 23.75 26.74 4.04
N ARG A 273 23.74 25.99 2.94
CA ARG A 273 24.93 25.79 2.09
C ARG A 273 25.20 27.00 1.21
N HIS A 274 26.43 27.45 1.19
CA HIS A 274 26.91 28.49 0.28
C HIS A 274 27.83 27.91 -0.80
N ALA A 275 27.74 28.43 -2.02
CA ALA A 275 28.61 28.20 -3.13
C ALA A 275 28.63 29.47 -3.99
N PHE A 276 29.76 29.80 -4.60
CA PHE A 276 29.93 31.00 -5.44
C PHE A 276 29.49 32.30 -4.72
N GLY A 277 29.72 32.38 -3.42
CA GLY A 277 29.37 33.52 -2.59
C GLY A 277 27.93 33.66 -2.14
N GLU A 278 27.01 32.76 -2.57
CA GLU A 278 25.57 32.82 -2.30
C GLU A 278 25.04 31.53 -1.69
N LYS A 279 23.90 31.61 -1.01
CA LYS A 279 23.12 30.41 -0.60
C LYS A 279 22.69 29.65 -1.85
N ILE A 280 22.89 28.31 -1.87
CA ILE A 280 22.60 27.54 -3.10
C ILE A 280 21.12 27.55 -3.48
N ARG A 281 20.18 27.82 -2.56
CA ARG A 281 18.74 27.99 -2.88
C ARG A 281 18.45 29.18 -3.82
N ARG A 282 19.41 30.09 -4.04
CA ARG A 282 19.27 31.23 -4.96
C ARG A 282 19.57 30.85 -6.42
N PHE A 283 20.23 29.72 -6.66
CA PHE A 283 20.48 29.25 -8.00
C PHE A 283 19.25 28.51 -8.57
N GLU A 284 18.88 28.85 -9.80
CA GLU A 284 17.71 28.30 -10.49
C GLU A 284 17.75 26.77 -10.58
N GLY A 285 18.93 26.19 -10.86
CA GLY A 285 19.15 24.75 -10.88
C GLY A 285 18.81 24.04 -9.56
N VAL A 286 18.72 24.76 -8.44
CA VAL A 286 18.29 24.26 -7.11
C VAL A 286 16.85 24.63 -6.85
N SER A 287 16.49 25.93 -6.99
CA SER A 287 15.15 26.42 -6.66
C SER A 287 14.05 25.80 -7.52
N PHE A 288 14.30 25.54 -8.81
CA PHE A 288 13.33 24.90 -9.70
C PHE A 288 13.04 23.45 -9.29
N LYS A 289 14.05 22.69 -8.82
CA LYS A 289 13.84 21.36 -8.27
C LYS A 289 12.95 21.36 -7.03
N ILE A 290 13.07 22.38 -6.17
CA ILE A 290 12.19 22.56 -5.02
C ILE A 290 10.75 22.84 -5.48
N ALA A 291 10.56 23.77 -6.43
CA ALA A 291 9.24 24.13 -6.94
C ALA A 291 8.54 22.96 -7.61
N GLU A 292 9.23 22.24 -8.49
CA GLU A 292 8.71 21.04 -9.15
C GLU A 292 8.34 19.95 -8.12
N SER A 293 9.21 19.72 -7.13
CA SER A 293 8.97 18.74 -6.08
C SER A 293 7.70 19.05 -5.27
N LEU A 294 7.48 20.31 -4.91
CA LEU A 294 6.25 20.73 -4.21
C LEU A 294 5.02 20.51 -5.06
N THR A 295 5.07 20.86 -6.35
CA THR A 295 3.97 20.65 -7.29
C THR A 295 3.62 19.18 -7.42
N LEU A 296 4.62 18.30 -7.59
CA LEU A 296 4.43 16.84 -7.67
C LEU A 296 3.81 16.27 -6.40
N LEU A 297 4.27 16.68 -5.22
CA LEU A 297 3.75 16.18 -3.94
C LEU A 297 2.32 16.67 -3.67
N ASP A 298 2.00 17.91 -4.00
CA ASP A 298 0.65 18.44 -3.81
C ASP A 298 -0.35 17.80 -4.79
N ALA A 299 0.06 17.57 -6.04
CA ALA A 299 -0.75 16.81 -7.00
C ALA A 299 -0.97 15.35 -6.55
N ALA A 300 0.09 14.68 -6.07
CA ALA A 300 0.00 13.32 -5.54
C ALA A 300 -0.94 13.23 -4.33
N ARG A 301 -0.86 14.17 -3.40
CA ARG A 301 -1.78 14.28 -2.27
C ARG A 301 -3.21 14.49 -2.72
N ALA A 302 -3.46 15.38 -3.68
CA ALA A 302 -4.79 15.66 -4.19
C ALA A 302 -5.43 14.42 -4.83
N LEU A 303 -4.68 13.67 -5.65
CA LEU A 303 -5.13 12.40 -6.25
C LEU A 303 -5.42 11.36 -5.17
N ASN A 304 -4.52 11.18 -4.19
CA ASN A 304 -4.72 10.20 -3.13
C ASN A 304 -5.97 10.51 -2.28
N HIS A 305 -6.15 11.76 -1.90
CA HIS A 305 -7.36 12.18 -1.18
C HIS A 305 -8.62 12.10 -2.06
N GLY A 306 -8.52 12.31 -3.38
CA GLY A 306 -9.60 12.11 -4.33
C GLY A 306 -10.06 10.66 -4.36
N ALA A 307 -9.11 9.72 -4.50
CA ALA A 307 -9.38 8.29 -4.48
C ALA A 307 -9.95 7.82 -3.11
N ALA A 308 -9.42 8.34 -2.01
CA ALA A 308 -9.93 8.05 -0.67
C ALA A 308 -11.38 8.51 -0.49
N ARG A 309 -11.73 9.72 -0.97
CA ARG A 309 -13.12 10.22 -0.92
C ARG A 309 -14.08 9.40 -1.78
N ALA A 310 -13.65 8.92 -2.94
CA ALA A 310 -14.47 8.03 -3.75
C ALA A 310 -14.76 6.70 -3.02
N ALA A 311 -13.77 6.15 -2.33
CA ALA A 311 -13.96 4.97 -1.48
C ALA A 311 -14.88 5.26 -0.28
N ASP A 312 -14.76 6.43 0.37
CA ASP A 312 -15.64 6.88 1.45
C ASP A 312 -17.10 7.07 0.99
N ALA A 313 -17.30 7.55 -0.23
CA ALA A 313 -18.60 7.76 -0.84
C ALA A 313 -19.29 6.45 -1.30
N GLY A 314 -18.56 5.34 -1.33
CA GLY A 314 -19.09 4.07 -1.83
C GLY A 314 -19.32 4.07 -3.34
N GLU A 315 -18.48 4.78 -4.10
CA GLU A 315 -18.50 4.81 -5.56
C GLU A 315 -18.36 3.40 -6.16
N ASP A 316 -18.73 3.25 -7.44
CA ASP A 316 -18.59 1.98 -8.15
C ASP A 316 -17.19 1.37 -7.99
N ALA A 317 -17.15 0.06 -7.79
CA ALA A 317 -15.90 -0.64 -7.51
C ALA A 317 -14.84 -0.49 -8.62
N GLY A 318 -15.25 -0.37 -9.89
CA GLY A 318 -14.35 -0.11 -11.03
C GLY A 318 -13.79 1.31 -10.96
N VAL A 319 -14.65 2.30 -10.64
CA VAL A 319 -14.22 3.70 -10.42
C VAL A 319 -13.17 3.76 -9.31
N VAL A 320 -13.47 3.16 -8.15
CA VAL A 320 -12.52 3.14 -7.02
C VAL A 320 -11.21 2.45 -7.42
N ARG A 321 -11.26 1.28 -8.08
CA ARG A 321 -10.05 0.57 -8.54
C ARG A 321 -9.20 1.42 -9.47
N ARG A 322 -9.81 2.16 -10.39
CA ARG A 322 -9.12 3.09 -11.29
C ARG A 322 -8.44 4.21 -10.49
N LEU A 323 -9.19 4.92 -9.66
CA LEU A 323 -8.70 6.07 -8.91
C LEU A 323 -7.56 5.72 -7.93
N VAL A 324 -7.66 4.60 -7.20
CA VAL A 324 -6.58 4.17 -6.29
C VAL A 324 -5.32 3.74 -7.06
N SER A 325 -5.50 3.23 -8.30
CA SER A 325 -4.37 2.87 -9.17
C SER A 325 -3.66 4.12 -9.71
N GLU A 326 -4.42 5.13 -10.14
CA GLU A 326 -3.91 6.44 -10.55
C GLU A 326 -3.14 7.11 -9.41
N ALA A 327 -3.72 7.14 -8.21
CA ALA A 327 -3.10 7.71 -7.01
C ALA A 327 -1.79 7.00 -6.67
N LYS A 328 -1.78 5.66 -6.63
CA LYS A 328 -0.58 4.85 -6.34
C LYS A 328 0.51 5.12 -7.38
N LYS A 329 0.20 5.00 -8.65
CA LYS A 329 1.17 5.19 -9.74
C LYS A 329 1.78 6.59 -9.68
N PHE A 330 0.93 7.62 -9.62
CA PHE A 330 1.40 9.01 -9.64
C PHE A 330 2.22 9.34 -8.39
N ALA A 331 1.73 9.00 -7.19
CA ALA A 331 2.40 9.31 -5.93
C ALA A 331 3.76 8.63 -5.81
N THR A 332 3.87 7.35 -6.20
CA THR A 332 5.13 6.61 -6.10
C THR A 332 6.17 7.10 -7.12
N SER A 333 5.76 7.44 -8.35
CA SER A 333 6.64 8.04 -9.36
C SER A 333 7.07 9.45 -8.95
N SER A 334 6.16 10.26 -8.41
CA SER A 334 6.47 11.60 -7.90
C SER A 334 7.45 11.55 -6.74
N ALA A 335 7.24 10.65 -5.77
CA ALA A 335 8.17 10.49 -4.64
C ALA A 335 9.58 10.10 -5.12
N TRP A 336 9.69 9.20 -6.09
CA TRP A 336 10.97 8.85 -6.71
C TRP A 336 11.67 10.07 -7.30
N THR A 337 10.98 10.89 -8.09
CA THR A 337 11.52 12.12 -8.67
C THR A 337 11.95 13.11 -7.59
N VAL A 338 11.10 13.35 -6.60
CA VAL A 338 11.35 14.29 -5.49
C VAL A 338 12.56 13.89 -4.66
N ILE A 339 12.71 12.59 -4.33
CA ILE A 339 13.87 12.12 -3.55
C ILE A 339 15.16 12.23 -4.37
N ASN A 340 15.12 11.96 -5.67
CA ASN A 340 16.26 12.20 -6.56
C ASN A 340 16.61 13.70 -6.63
N HIS A 341 15.63 14.61 -6.69
CA HIS A 341 15.86 16.04 -6.60
C HIS A 341 16.54 16.43 -5.28
N ALA A 342 16.04 15.87 -4.17
CA ALA A 342 16.63 16.12 -2.86
C ALA A 342 18.10 15.66 -2.79
N MET A 343 18.38 14.46 -3.25
CA MET A 343 19.75 13.94 -3.33
C MET A 343 20.65 14.81 -4.21
N GLN A 344 20.17 15.24 -5.36
CA GLN A 344 20.91 16.10 -6.27
C GLN A 344 21.21 17.48 -5.66
N ILE A 345 20.26 18.06 -4.89
CA ILE A 345 20.44 19.33 -4.17
C ILE A 345 21.49 19.20 -3.07
N LEU A 346 21.53 18.09 -2.36
CA LEU A 346 22.56 17.84 -1.35
C LEU A 346 23.94 17.63 -1.97
N GLY A 347 24.01 17.18 -3.22
CA GLY A 347 25.28 16.83 -3.87
C GLY A 347 25.96 15.62 -3.22
N GLY A 348 27.28 15.58 -3.17
CA GLY A 348 28.04 14.42 -2.67
C GLY A 348 27.66 13.96 -1.27
N ILE A 349 27.30 14.86 -0.35
CA ILE A 349 26.87 14.50 1.00
C ILE A 349 25.52 13.77 1.03
N GLY A 350 24.65 14.01 0.03
CA GLY A 350 23.39 13.31 -0.12
C GLY A 350 23.55 11.83 -0.52
N TYR A 351 24.73 11.46 -1.04
CA TYR A 351 25.09 10.09 -1.41
C TYR A 351 25.74 9.31 -0.25
N THR A 352 25.81 9.92 0.92
CA THR A 352 26.35 9.32 2.15
C THR A 352 25.24 9.08 3.16
N ASP A 353 25.50 8.25 4.17
CA ASP A 353 24.62 7.97 5.30
C ASP A 353 24.50 9.13 6.33
N ILE A 354 25.20 10.25 6.09
CA ILE A 354 25.14 11.45 6.94
C ILE A 354 23.72 12.05 6.95
N TYR A 355 23.06 12.04 5.80
CA TYR A 355 21.65 12.41 5.66
C TYR A 355 20.80 11.19 5.27
N PRO A 356 19.57 11.05 5.79
CA PRO A 356 18.73 9.89 5.51
C PRO A 356 18.17 9.84 4.07
N VAL A 357 18.57 10.76 3.19
CA VAL A 357 18.05 10.85 1.82
C VAL A 357 18.42 9.62 0.99
N GLU A 358 19.63 9.07 1.19
CA GLU A 358 20.06 7.85 0.51
C GLU A 358 19.19 6.64 0.94
N ARG A 359 18.85 6.52 2.24
CA ARG A 359 17.95 5.49 2.75
C ARG A 359 16.54 5.66 2.17
N LEU A 360 16.01 6.89 2.16
CA LEU A 360 14.72 7.20 1.56
C LEU A 360 14.68 6.83 0.07
N LEU A 361 15.80 7.01 -0.66
CA LEU A 361 15.90 6.60 -2.06
C LEU A 361 15.83 5.08 -2.21
N ARG A 362 16.56 4.33 -1.39
CA ARG A 362 16.52 2.86 -1.39
C ARG A 362 15.12 2.35 -1.06
N ASP A 363 14.47 2.91 -0.07
CA ASP A 363 13.10 2.59 0.34
C ASP A 363 12.09 2.89 -0.77
N CYS A 364 12.20 4.07 -1.37
CA CYS A 364 11.29 4.54 -2.41
C CYS A 364 11.28 3.64 -3.65
N ARG A 365 12.39 2.96 -3.95
CA ARG A 365 12.44 2.10 -5.14
C ARG A 365 11.43 0.96 -5.07
N LEU A 366 11.16 0.41 -3.88
CA LEU A 366 10.22 -0.69 -3.72
C LEU A 366 8.77 -0.27 -4.00
N ILE A 367 8.37 0.95 -3.62
CA ILE A 367 6.97 1.37 -3.71
C ILE A 367 6.44 1.48 -5.16
N THR A 368 7.32 1.54 -6.15
CA THR A 368 6.92 1.46 -7.57
C THR A 368 6.71 0.02 -8.06
N ILE A 369 7.14 -0.97 -7.27
CA ILE A 369 7.13 -2.40 -7.63
C ILE A 369 5.97 -3.14 -6.95
N TRP A 370 5.78 -2.94 -5.65
CA TRP A 370 4.81 -3.69 -4.85
C TRP A 370 3.34 -3.28 -5.10
N THR A 371 2.39 -4.02 -4.55
CA THR A 371 0.93 -3.78 -4.65
C THR A 371 0.40 -3.70 -6.10
N GLY A 372 1.10 -4.40 -6.99
CA GLY A 372 1.07 -4.24 -8.43
C GLY A 372 2.06 -3.17 -8.89
N THR A 373 2.92 -3.49 -9.88
CA THR A 373 3.88 -2.52 -10.41
C THR A 373 3.16 -1.32 -11.03
N ASN A 374 3.87 -0.21 -11.27
CA ASN A 374 3.25 0.95 -11.91
C ASN A 374 2.74 0.63 -13.33
N GLU A 375 3.36 -0.35 -14.02
CA GLU A 375 2.88 -0.88 -15.29
C GLU A 375 1.58 -1.68 -15.14
N ILE A 376 1.42 -2.44 -14.04
CA ILE A 376 0.14 -3.08 -13.71
C ILE A 376 -0.93 -2.03 -13.40
N MET A 377 -0.56 -0.89 -12.77
CA MET A 377 -1.52 0.21 -12.60
C MET A 377 -2.01 0.74 -13.94
N ASP A 378 -1.13 0.87 -14.96
CA ASP A 378 -1.54 1.30 -16.30
C ASP A 378 -2.54 0.34 -16.93
N LEU A 379 -2.31 -0.97 -16.79
CA LEU A 379 -3.26 -1.98 -17.28
C LEU A 379 -4.63 -1.88 -16.58
N VAL A 380 -4.65 -1.67 -15.26
CA VAL A 380 -5.90 -1.52 -14.50
C VAL A 380 -6.62 -0.23 -14.87
N ILE A 381 -5.90 0.90 -14.95
CA ILE A 381 -6.47 2.21 -15.26
C ILE A 381 -7.17 2.19 -16.62
N GLN A 382 -6.49 1.73 -17.67
CA GLN A 382 -7.06 1.68 -19.00
C GLN A 382 -8.24 0.68 -19.08
N HIS A 383 -8.12 -0.49 -18.43
CA HIS A 383 -9.19 -1.50 -18.43
C HIS A 383 -10.48 -0.96 -17.79
N GLU A 384 -10.38 -0.35 -16.62
CA GLU A 384 -11.54 0.20 -15.92
C GLU A 384 -12.12 1.42 -16.67
N PHE A 385 -11.26 2.24 -17.29
CA PHE A 385 -11.70 3.34 -18.12
C PHE A 385 -12.56 2.85 -19.30
N TYR A 386 -12.03 1.93 -20.12
CA TYR A 386 -12.78 1.40 -21.26
C TYR A 386 -14.04 0.65 -20.84
N THR A 387 -13.99 -0.10 -19.75
CA THR A 387 -15.15 -0.84 -19.22
C THR A 387 -16.30 0.10 -18.85
N GLN A 388 -16.02 1.31 -18.40
CA GLN A 388 -17.02 2.33 -18.06
C GLN A 388 -17.40 3.15 -19.29
N PHE A 389 -16.41 3.68 -20.00
CA PHE A 389 -16.59 4.61 -21.12
C PHE A 389 -17.41 4.00 -22.28
N LEU A 390 -17.18 2.72 -22.58
CA LEU A 390 -17.90 2.07 -23.68
C LEU A 390 -19.32 1.61 -23.32
N LYS A 391 -19.72 1.66 -22.04
CA LYS A 391 -21.07 1.30 -21.59
C LYS A 391 -22.05 2.47 -21.62
N GLU A 392 -21.54 3.68 -21.53
CA GLU A 392 -22.36 4.89 -21.42
C GLU A 392 -22.12 5.80 -22.65
N PRO A 393 -23.18 6.34 -23.26
CA PRO A 393 -23.01 7.36 -24.27
C PRO A 393 -22.33 8.60 -23.66
N PRO A 394 -21.60 9.41 -24.45
CA PRO A 394 -20.97 10.62 -23.95
C PRO A 394 -21.98 11.50 -23.21
N ALA A 395 -21.67 11.84 -21.95
CA ALA A 395 -22.54 12.66 -21.09
C ALA A 395 -22.61 14.13 -21.52
N GLY A 396 -21.89 14.53 -22.57
CA GLY A 396 -21.81 15.90 -23.07
C GLY A 396 -21.75 15.96 -24.57
N ARG A 397 -21.20 17.08 -25.08
CA ARG A 397 -21.00 17.25 -26.52
C ARG A 397 -20.03 16.22 -27.06
N ASP A 398 -20.43 15.51 -28.09
CA ASP A 398 -19.52 14.64 -28.85
C ASP A 398 -18.57 15.51 -29.69
N VAL A 399 -17.38 15.78 -29.14
CA VAL A 399 -16.34 16.58 -29.81
C VAL A 399 -15.76 15.90 -31.06
N GLU A 400 -15.89 14.58 -31.16
CA GLU A 400 -15.46 13.83 -32.34
C GLU A 400 -16.36 14.19 -33.55
N GLY A 401 -17.65 14.46 -33.31
CA GLY A 401 -18.59 14.97 -34.28
C GLY A 401 -18.26 16.38 -34.81
N ASP A 402 -17.38 17.14 -34.16
CA ASP A 402 -16.89 18.43 -34.60
C ASP A 402 -15.82 18.37 -35.71
N ALA A 403 -15.27 17.20 -35.99
CA ALA A 403 -14.30 17.04 -37.06
C ALA A 403 -14.94 17.35 -38.43
N SER A 404 -14.20 18.05 -39.30
CA SER A 404 -14.67 18.40 -40.65
C SER A 404 -15.07 17.18 -41.50
N GLY A 405 -14.45 16.04 -41.25
CA GLY A 405 -14.75 14.74 -41.88
C GLY A 405 -15.78 13.90 -41.13
N ALA A 406 -16.49 14.46 -40.12
CA ALA A 406 -17.41 13.68 -39.29
C ALA A 406 -18.52 12.96 -40.08
N GLY A 407 -18.94 13.50 -41.22
CA GLY A 407 -19.92 12.88 -42.13
C GLY A 407 -19.34 11.90 -43.15
N LEU A 408 -18.01 11.73 -43.23
CA LEU A 408 -17.37 10.86 -44.21
C LEU A 408 -17.18 9.48 -43.61
N ALA A 409 -18.14 8.57 -43.84
CA ALA A 409 -18.12 7.23 -43.27
C ALA A 409 -16.85 6.41 -43.64
N ASP A 410 -16.31 6.63 -44.85
CA ASP A 410 -15.13 5.88 -45.33
C ASP A 410 -13.82 6.32 -44.71
N GLU A 411 -13.75 7.50 -44.11
CA GLU A 411 -12.58 8.03 -43.43
C GLU A 411 -12.58 7.68 -41.91
N LYS A 412 -13.66 7.17 -41.39
CA LYS A 412 -13.82 6.80 -40.00
C LYS A 412 -13.75 5.28 -39.83
N VAL A 413 -12.81 4.80 -39.05
CA VAL A 413 -12.69 3.37 -38.70
C VAL A 413 -13.65 3.10 -37.52
N TYR A 414 -14.98 3.11 -37.76
CA TYR A 414 -15.90 2.96 -36.63
C TYR A 414 -16.64 1.67 -36.53
N ASN A 415 -16.74 0.92 -37.60
CA ASN A 415 -17.47 -0.34 -37.59
C ASN A 415 -16.61 -1.42 -38.22
N GLU A 416 -16.10 -2.36 -37.43
CA GLU A 416 -15.89 -3.66 -37.99
C GLU A 416 -17.26 -4.19 -38.43
N PRO A 417 -17.40 -4.71 -39.66
CA PRO A 417 -18.65 -5.36 -40.04
C PRO A 417 -18.92 -6.47 -39.02
N GLU A 418 -20.12 -6.46 -38.45
CA GLU A 418 -20.59 -7.57 -37.62
C GLU A 418 -20.45 -8.84 -38.44
N GLY A 419 -19.45 -9.66 -38.03
CA GLY A 419 -19.15 -10.98 -38.59
C GLY A 419 -20.02 -12.08 -37.97
#